data_30766dd1552ae4de1f3aa6d3a5e6fded
#
_entry.id   30766dd1552ae4de1f3aa6d3a5e6fded
#
_cell.length_a   1.000
_cell.length_b   1.000
_cell.length_c   1.000
_cell.angle_alpha   90.00
_cell.angle_beta   90.00
_cell.angle_gamma   90.00
#
_symmetry.space_group_name_H-M   'P 1'
#
loop_
_entity.id
_entity.type
_entity.pdbx_description
1 polymer ?
#
loop_
_entity_poly.entity_id
_entity_poly.type
_entity_poly.pdbx_seq_one_letter_code
_entity_poly.pdbx_strand_id
1 'polypeptide(L)'
;MIRLLEVIVALIIVAILGVLWGVALPAQRHIERSTEVSSPVRQIYDVIDGFHAYPSWTALRSYDPKVQLNLVGPDQGNGASVNWVSGDPRLESGSYTVTDSQQDSSVTWGIVNNWRGENKKYSINIKPKTNGKTVTITMGYDVDYGWDLMGRYAGMYLEGDPATQIQIHLTRLQDMLATFPNVDYKDTQIDIKDVQGRPILYVSTTAKRTLDEVADATDKAMTAMQAVIKKDKLALTGSRITVTTNWGDENYDFDVALPVDRNDVPLTDPVKAGQSYVGKALVTSFTGSPAQLPLSRLMLKAYAEAHGYLIDESGEGSGRAYDEVTSASNAPEDEQSFNVYLPIQMQ
;
A
#
# COMPACT_ATOMS: atom_id res chain seq x y z
N MET A 1 57.92 -39.95 15.10
CA MET A 1 58.17 -38.80 14.19
C MET A 1 57.61 -39.00 12.79
N ILE A 2 57.85 -40.15 12.12
CA ILE A 2 57.38 -40.44 10.76
C ILE A 2 55.88 -40.34 10.62
N ARG A 3 55.10 -40.97 11.50
CA ARG A 3 53.61 -40.90 11.50
C ARG A 3 53.05 -39.49 11.68
N LEU A 4 53.71 -38.62 12.47
CA LEU A 4 53.30 -37.23 12.64
C LEU A 4 53.57 -36.44 11.32
N LEU A 5 54.66 -36.70 10.62
CA LEU A 5 54.94 -36.08 9.34
C LEU A 5 53.93 -36.51 8.28
N GLU A 6 53.57 -37.78 8.23
CA GLU A 6 52.55 -38.31 7.30
C GLU A 6 51.19 -37.63 7.52
N VAL A 7 50.77 -37.41 8.80
CA VAL A 7 49.53 -36.70 9.11
C VAL A 7 49.61 -35.24 8.69
N ILE A 8 50.74 -34.56 8.94
CA ILE A 8 50.90 -33.17 8.50
C ILE A 8 50.82 -33.04 6.96
N VAL A 9 51.50 -33.94 6.24
CA VAL A 9 51.48 -33.96 4.76
C VAL A 9 50.06 -34.21 4.25
N ALA A 10 49.32 -35.14 4.84
CA ALA A 10 47.94 -35.41 4.47
C ALA A 10 47.04 -34.18 4.70
N LEU A 11 47.19 -33.46 5.83
CA LEU A 11 46.46 -32.23 6.13
C LEU A 11 46.78 -31.11 5.12
N ILE A 12 48.03 -30.97 4.71
CA ILE A 12 48.46 -30.00 3.68
C ILE A 12 47.82 -30.33 2.33
N ILE A 13 47.79 -31.60 1.93
CA ILE A 13 47.15 -32.03 0.68
C ILE A 13 45.65 -31.73 0.72
N VAL A 14 44.96 -32.06 1.81
CA VAL A 14 43.55 -31.76 1.96
C VAL A 14 43.26 -30.25 1.93
N ALA A 15 44.12 -29.44 2.57
CA ALA A 15 44.01 -27.97 2.51
C ALA A 15 44.21 -27.44 1.08
N ILE A 16 45.21 -27.92 0.35
CA ILE A 16 45.45 -27.54 -1.05
C ILE A 16 44.24 -27.92 -1.93
N LEU A 17 43.72 -29.14 -1.77
CA LEU A 17 42.54 -29.59 -2.53
C LEU A 17 41.30 -28.72 -2.18
N GLY A 18 41.14 -28.35 -0.90
CA GLY A 18 40.10 -27.43 -0.48
C GLY A 18 40.23 -26.06 -1.16
N VAL A 19 41.45 -25.49 -1.19
CA VAL A 19 41.68 -24.21 -1.86
C VAL A 19 41.39 -24.31 -3.38
N LEU A 20 41.91 -25.35 -4.04
CA LEU A 20 41.65 -25.57 -5.47
C LEU A 20 40.16 -25.70 -5.78
N TRP A 21 39.45 -26.46 -4.95
CA TRP A 21 37.97 -26.58 -5.09
C TRP A 21 37.28 -25.23 -4.85
N GLY A 22 37.64 -24.49 -3.82
CA GLY A 22 37.09 -23.14 -3.56
C GLY A 22 37.32 -22.16 -4.72
N VAL A 23 38.48 -22.24 -5.42
CA VAL A 23 38.73 -21.42 -6.61
C VAL A 23 37.87 -21.86 -7.78
N ALA A 24 37.58 -23.17 -7.93
CA ALA A 24 36.71 -23.70 -8.97
C ALA A 24 35.23 -23.38 -8.77
N LEU A 25 34.80 -23.08 -7.55
CA LEU A 25 33.41 -22.70 -7.30
C LEU A 25 33.08 -21.33 -7.93
N PRO A 26 31.84 -21.12 -8.44
CA PRO A 26 31.42 -19.85 -9.00
C PRO A 26 31.58 -18.70 -8.01
N ALA A 27 32.13 -17.58 -8.45
CA ALA A 27 32.23 -16.36 -7.64
C ALA A 27 30.88 -15.66 -7.46
N GLN A 28 30.00 -15.78 -8.43
CA GLN A 28 28.66 -15.18 -8.40
C GLN A 28 27.61 -16.28 -8.23
N ARG A 29 26.60 -15.97 -7.45
CA ARG A 29 25.47 -16.87 -7.21
C ARG A 29 24.16 -16.12 -7.37
N HIS A 30 23.19 -16.86 -7.88
CA HIS A 30 21.82 -16.42 -8.06
C HIS A 30 20.87 -17.52 -7.58
N ILE A 31 19.77 -17.10 -6.97
CA ILE A 31 18.64 -17.99 -6.63
C ILE A 31 17.36 -17.20 -6.79
N GLU A 32 16.30 -17.84 -7.26
CA GLU A 32 14.98 -17.21 -7.42
C GLU A 32 13.84 -18.12 -6.98
N ARG A 33 12.72 -17.49 -6.60
CA ARG A 33 11.43 -18.14 -6.34
C ARG A 33 10.32 -17.28 -6.95
N SER A 34 9.19 -17.91 -7.24
CA SER A 34 8.05 -17.22 -7.84
C SER A 34 6.77 -17.60 -7.12
N THR A 35 5.81 -16.67 -7.12
CA THR A 35 4.42 -16.91 -6.72
C THR A 35 3.47 -16.29 -7.74
N GLU A 36 2.20 -16.67 -7.67
CA GLU A 36 1.16 -16.16 -8.55
C GLU A 36 0.06 -15.47 -7.73
N VAL A 37 -0.33 -14.28 -8.18
CA VAL A 37 -1.38 -13.48 -7.54
C VAL A 37 -2.40 -13.03 -8.58
N SER A 38 -3.59 -12.64 -8.13
CA SER A 38 -4.65 -12.11 -9.00
C SER A 38 -4.77 -10.57 -8.91
N SER A 39 -3.90 -9.94 -8.16
CA SER A 39 -3.89 -8.47 -7.96
C SER A 39 -3.44 -7.75 -9.24
N PRO A 40 -3.91 -6.52 -9.50
CA PRO A 40 -3.44 -5.68 -10.59
C PRO A 40 -1.93 -5.41 -10.50
N VAL A 41 -1.28 -5.31 -11.66
CA VAL A 41 0.17 -5.07 -11.76
C VAL A 41 0.57 -3.82 -11.01
N ARG A 42 -0.18 -2.73 -11.17
CA ARG A 42 0.08 -1.45 -10.51
C ARG A 42 0.08 -1.58 -9.00
N GLN A 43 -0.88 -2.29 -8.45
CA GLN A 43 -0.98 -2.51 -7.00
C GLN A 43 0.20 -3.30 -6.45
N ILE A 44 0.65 -4.34 -7.18
CA ILE A 44 1.85 -5.12 -6.81
C ILE A 44 3.09 -4.23 -6.85
N TYR A 45 3.23 -3.44 -7.93
CA TYR A 45 4.37 -2.54 -8.11
C TYR A 45 4.45 -1.52 -6.97
N ASP A 46 3.37 -0.84 -6.64
CA ASP A 46 3.36 0.18 -5.59
C ASP A 46 3.73 -0.40 -4.21
N VAL A 47 3.35 -1.66 -3.92
CA VAL A 47 3.73 -2.34 -2.67
C VAL A 47 5.24 -2.62 -2.59
N ILE A 48 5.88 -2.98 -3.70
CA ILE A 48 7.31 -3.38 -3.70
C ILE A 48 8.26 -2.22 -4.00
N ASP A 49 7.76 -1.12 -4.54
CA ASP A 49 8.55 0.08 -4.87
C ASP A 49 8.82 0.99 -3.67
N GLY A 50 8.18 0.69 -2.52
CA GLY A 50 8.36 1.38 -1.25
C GLY A 50 8.35 0.42 -0.06
N PHE A 51 8.52 0.98 1.15
CA PHE A 51 8.62 0.17 2.36
C PHE A 51 7.54 0.46 3.41
N HIS A 52 6.56 1.35 3.14
CA HIS A 52 5.48 1.63 4.10
C HIS A 52 4.62 0.40 4.39
N ALA A 53 4.25 -0.38 3.37
CA ALA A 53 3.53 -1.64 3.56
C ALA A 53 4.43 -2.80 4.00
N TYR A 54 5.76 -2.68 3.89
CA TYR A 54 6.73 -3.74 4.14
C TYR A 54 6.64 -4.36 5.55
N PRO A 55 6.37 -3.62 6.64
CA PRO A 55 6.19 -4.21 7.97
C PRO A 55 5.13 -5.31 8.04
N SER A 56 4.14 -5.31 7.16
CA SER A 56 3.05 -6.28 7.13
C SER A 56 3.43 -7.60 6.47
N TRP A 57 4.40 -7.59 5.53
CA TRP A 57 4.77 -8.77 4.76
C TRP A 57 6.25 -9.18 4.85
N THR A 58 7.05 -8.48 5.67
CA THR A 58 8.47 -8.79 5.82
C THR A 58 8.74 -10.20 6.37
N ALA A 59 9.74 -10.89 5.79
CA ALA A 59 10.25 -12.14 6.33
C ALA A 59 11.01 -11.95 7.65
N LEU A 60 11.54 -10.75 7.93
CA LEU A 60 12.36 -10.49 9.13
C LEU A 60 11.61 -10.81 10.43
N ARG A 61 10.31 -10.53 10.48
CA ARG A 61 9.45 -10.85 11.63
C ARG A 61 9.24 -12.35 11.87
N SER A 62 9.58 -13.22 10.92
CA SER A 62 9.57 -14.67 11.14
C SER A 62 10.79 -15.12 11.93
N TYR A 63 11.87 -14.37 11.88
CA TYR A 63 13.11 -14.63 12.64
C TYR A 63 13.09 -13.92 13.98
N ASP A 64 12.66 -12.65 14.00
CA ASP A 64 12.49 -11.84 15.20
C ASP A 64 11.19 -11.04 15.15
N PRO A 65 10.16 -11.47 15.91
CA PRO A 65 8.88 -10.74 15.98
C PRO A 65 9.01 -9.30 16.52
N LYS A 66 10.12 -8.99 17.22
CA LYS A 66 10.39 -7.67 17.81
C LYS A 66 11.37 -6.84 17.00
N VAL A 67 11.71 -7.26 15.78
CA VAL A 67 12.59 -6.50 14.90
C VAL A 67 12.09 -5.07 14.75
N GLN A 68 12.97 -4.12 14.96
CA GLN A 68 12.68 -2.70 14.77
C GLN A 68 12.97 -2.33 13.33
N LEU A 69 11.99 -1.69 12.69
CA LEU A 69 12.06 -1.23 11.30
C LEU A 69 12.00 0.29 11.30
N ASN A 70 12.92 0.93 10.59
CA ASN A 70 12.98 2.38 10.43
C ASN A 70 13.03 2.73 8.95
N LEU A 71 12.03 3.46 8.46
CA LEU A 71 11.92 3.89 7.07
C LEU A 71 12.74 5.16 6.87
N VAL A 72 13.49 5.24 5.77
CA VAL A 72 14.38 6.34 5.44
C VAL A 72 14.32 6.63 3.95
N GLY A 73 14.45 7.90 3.57
CA GLY A 73 14.43 8.34 2.18
C GLY A 73 13.04 8.72 1.67
N PRO A 74 12.82 8.71 0.35
CA PRO A 74 11.52 8.95 -0.23
C PRO A 74 10.54 7.82 0.07
N ASP A 75 9.25 8.08 -0.04
CA ASP A 75 8.19 7.11 0.21
C ASP A 75 8.25 5.91 -0.76
N GLN A 76 8.66 6.15 -2.01
CA GLN A 76 8.77 5.16 -3.08
C GLN A 76 9.92 5.49 -4.02
N GLY A 77 10.30 4.50 -4.85
CA GLY A 77 11.32 4.63 -5.88
C GLY A 77 12.74 4.63 -5.35
N ASN A 78 13.66 5.01 -6.23
CA ASN A 78 15.09 4.99 -5.94
C ASN A 78 15.45 5.80 -4.69
N GLY A 79 16.12 5.13 -3.73
CA GLY A 79 16.52 5.72 -2.44
C GLY A 79 15.54 5.45 -1.30
N ALA A 80 14.32 4.98 -1.56
CA ALA A 80 13.45 4.45 -0.51
C ALA A 80 14.17 3.32 0.23
N SER A 81 14.18 3.33 1.55
CA SER A 81 14.98 2.41 2.34
C SER A 81 14.28 2.02 3.64
N VAL A 82 14.48 0.77 4.05
CA VAL A 82 14.14 0.27 5.37
C VAL A 82 15.38 -0.25 6.06
N ASN A 83 15.68 0.30 7.23
CA ASN A 83 16.74 -0.18 8.11
C ASN A 83 16.13 -1.04 9.21
N TRP A 84 16.80 -2.11 9.60
CA TRP A 84 16.36 -2.93 10.72
C TRP A 84 17.46 -3.12 11.78
N VAL A 85 16.99 -3.32 13.01
CA VAL A 85 17.81 -3.76 14.14
C VAL A 85 17.08 -4.91 14.83
N SER A 86 17.78 -6.01 15.05
CA SER A 86 17.25 -7.23 15.65
C SER A 86 18.18 -7.76 16.76
N GLY A 87 17.58 -8.38 17.75
CA GLY A 87 18.32 -9.15 18.76
C GLY A 87 18.67 -10.58 18.30
N ASP A 88 18.15 -11.04 17.16
CA ASP A 88 18.44 -12.37 16.62
C ASP A 88 19.79 -12.35 15.86
N PRO A 89 20.76 -13.23 16.24
CA PRO A 89 22.08 -13.27 15.58
C PRO A 89 22.05 -13.59 14.08
N ARG A 90 20.93 -14.11 13.55
CA ARG A 90 20.78 -14.38 12.11
C ARG A 90 20.43 -13.13 11.31
N LEU A 91 19.88 -12.10 11.97
CA LEU A 91 19.47 -10.86 11.34
C LEU A 91 20.40 -9.69 11.69
N GLU A 92 20.77 -9.58 12.99
CA GLU A 92 21.55 -8.44 13.52
C GLU A 92 20.95 -7.10 13.07
N SER A 93 21.70 -6.34 12.28
CA SER A 93 21.24 -5.10 11.65
C SER A 93 21.48 -5.12 10.15
N GLY A 94 20.69 -4.36 9.41
CA GLY A 94 20.87 -4.24 7.98
C GLY A 94 19.90 -3.25 7.35
N SER A 95 19.93 -3.21 6.02
CA SER A 95 18.99 -2.38 5.24
C SER A 95 18.65 -3.01 3.90
N TYR A 96 17.45 -2.67 3.42
CA TYR A 96 17.08 -2.75 2.01
C TYR A 96 16.89 -1.35 1.47
N THR A 97 17.39 -1.10 0.28
CA THR A 97 17.25 0.20 -0.40
C THR A 97 16.85 -0.03 -1.85
N VAL A 98 15.82 0.62 -2.33
CA VAL A 98 15.46 0.60 -3.76
C VAL A 98 16.60 1.26 -4.55
N THR A 99 17.24 0.50 -5.42
CA THR A 99 18.38 0.95 -6.24
C THR A 99 18.03 1.10 -7.71
N ASP A 100 17.00 0.40 -8.19
CA ASP A 100 16.42 0.55 -9.51
C ASP A 100 14.94 0.22 -9.46
N SER A 101 14.16 0.98 -10.21
CA SER A 101 12.70 0.84 -10.25
C SER A 101 12.18 1.15 -11.64
N GLN A 102 11.48 0.18 -12.23
CA GLN A 102 10.82 0.28 -13.52
C GLN A 102 9.33 0.06 -13.34
N GLN A 103 8.58 1.12 -13.51
CA GLN A 103 7.14 1.15 -13.25
C GLN A 103 6.42 -0.04 -13.89
N ASP A 104 5.56 -0.68 -13.09
CA ASP A 104 4.72 -1.83 -13.49
C ASP A 104 5.51 -3.05 -14.03
N SER A 105 6.83 -3.12 -13.79
CA SER A 105 7.70 -4.16 -14.36
C SER A 105 8.62 -4.79 -13.33
N SER A 106 9.48 -3.99 -12.68
CA SER A 106 10.48 -4.54 -11.77
C SER A 106 11.00 -3.54 -10.75
N VAL A 107 11.45 -4.05 -9.62
CA VAL A 107 12.14 -3.28 -8.58
C VAL A 107 13.37 -4.06 -8.11
N THR A 108 14.48 -3.36 -7.90
CA THR A 108 15.71 -3.93 -7.34
C THR A 108 16.01 -3.30 -6.00
N TRP A 109 16.22 -4.13 -4.99
CA TRP A 109 16.64 -3.70 -3.65
C TRP A 109 18.12 -4.06 -3.43
N GLY A 110 18.96 -3.08 -3.16
CA GLY A 110 20.29 -3.30 -2.61
C GLY A 110 20.19 -3.77 -1.15
N ILE A 111 21.07 -4.68 -0.74
CA ILE A 111 21.05 -5.33 0.58
C ILE A 111 22.34 -5.05 1.32
N VAL A 112 22.22 -4.54 2.54
CA VAL A 112 23.29 -4.48 3.51
C VAL A 112 22.90 -5.33 4.72
N ASN A 113 23.63 -6.39 5.00
CA ASN A 113 23.42 -7.29 6.13
C ASN A 113 24.72 -8.09 6.42
N ASN A 114 24.69 -8.91 7.47
CA ASN A 114 25.82 -9.72 7.92
C ASN A 114 26.16 -10.93 7.04
N TRP A 115 25.39 -11.21 5.97
CA TRP A 115 25.71 -12.30 5.05
C TRP A 115 26.99 -12.02 4.26
N ARG A 116 27.76 -13.07 4.01
CA ARG A 116 28.99 -12.98 3.19
C ARG A 116 28.69 -12.58 1.77
N GLY A 117 29.67 -11.95 1.13
CA GLY A 117 29.64 -11.49 -0.27
C GLY A 117 29.28 -10.01 -0.39
N GLU A 118 29.52 -9.50 -1.56
CA GLU A 118 29.32 -8.10 -1.97
C GLU A 118 28.21 -7.99 -3.00
N ASN A 119 27.81 -6.77 -3.35
CA ASN A 119 26.81 -6.48 -4.37
C ASN A 119 25.49 -7.27 -4.18
N LYS A 120 25.15 -7.53 -2.93
CA LYS A 120 23.93 -8.26 -2.59
C LYS A 120 22.68 -7.47 -2.99
N LYS A 121 21.76 -8.13 -3.68
CA LYS A 121 20.51 -7.49 -4.09
C LYS A 121 19.37 -8.49 -4.20
N TYR A 122 18.16 -8.00 -4.01
CA TYR A 122 16.94 -8.65 -4.48
C TYR A 122 16.47 -8.00 -5.77
N SER A 123 16.15 -8.84 -6.76
CA SER A 123 15.50 -8.43 -8.01
C SER A 123 14.08 -8.95 -8.01
N ILE A 124 13.10 -8.07 -8.06
CA ILE A 124 11.67 -8.43 -8.02
C ILE A 124 11.07 -8.09 -9.39
N ASN A 125 10.58 -9.09 -10.09
CA ASN A 125 10.01 -8.96 -11.43
C ASN A 125 8.53 -9.29 -11.41
N ILE A 126 7.73 -8.49 -12.11
CA ILE A 126 6.27 -8.63 -12.24
C ILE A 126 5.97 -8.97 -13.71
N LYS A 127 5.31 -10.11 -13.94
CA LYS A 127 4.94 -10.53 -15.30
C LYS A 127 3.48 -10.96 -15.37
N PRO A 128 2.60 -10.18 -16.03
CA PRO A 128 1.24 -10.62 -16.33
C PRO A 128 1.26 -11.90 -17.17
N LYS A 129 0.38 -12.85 -16.84
CA LYS A 129 0.17 -14.03 -17.67
C LYS A 129 -0.73 -13.72 -18.86
N THR A 130 -0.62 -14.54 -19.88
CA THR A 130 -1.42 -14.42 -21.12
C THR A 130 -2.93 -14.50 -20.89
N ASN A 131 -3.37 -15.10 -19.78
CA ASN A 131 -4.78 -15.15 -19.39
C ASN A 131 -5.34 -13.81 -18.86
N GLY A 132 -4.50 -12.80 -18.63
CA GLY A 132 -4.86 -11.47 -18.13
C GLY A 132 -5.40 -11.43 -16.69
N LYS A 133 -5.50 -12.58 -16.01
CA LYS A 133 -6.10 -12.70 -14.66
C LYS A 133 -5.08 -12.94 -13.56
N THR A 134 -3.90 -13.38 -13.94
CA THR A 134 -2.86 -13.80 -12.99
C THR A 134 -1.56 -13.10 -13.32
N VAL A 135 -0.85 -12.68 -12.30
CA VAL A 135 0.46 -12.06 -12.38
C VAL A 135 1.46 -12.95 -11.65
N THR A 136 2.59 -13.23 -12.29
CA THR A 136 3.70 -13.93 -11.67
C THR A 136 4.65 -12.91 -11.06
N ILE A 137 4.95 -13.04 -9.78
CA ILE A 137 5.97 -12.28 -9.06
C ILE A 137 7.17 -13.20 -8.89
N THR A 138 8.31 -12.83 -9.44
CA THR A 138 9.57 -13.56 -9.26
C THR A 138 10.54 -12.71 -8.46
N MET A 139 11.03 -13.23 -7.35
CA MET A 139 12.02 -12.59 -6.49
C MET A 139 13.33 -13.39 -6.54
N GLY A 140 14.39 -12.75 -7.00
CA GLY A 140 15.73 -13.31 -7.09
C GLY A 140 16.67 -12.68 -6.08
N TYR A 141 17.67 -13.44 -5.61
CA TYR A 141 18.78 -12.96 -4.79
C TYR A 141 20.09 -13.15 -5.56
N ASP A 142 20.85 -12.09 -5.69
CA ASP A 142 22.17 -12.09 -6.30
C ASP A 142 23.24 -11.72 -5.28
N VAL A 143 24.40 -12.39 -5.37
CA VAL A 143 25.58 -12.11 -4.53
C VAL A 143 26.87 -12.39 -5.28
N ASP A 144 27.89 -11.56 -5.03
CA ASP A 144 29.24 -11.74 -5.53
C ASP A 144 30.22 -12.04 -4.38
N TYR A 145 30.86 -13.18 -4.44
CA TYR A 145 31.88 -13.59 -3.47
C TYR A 145 33.30 -13.23 -3.91
N GLY A 146 33.51 -12.77 -5.14
CA GLY A 146 34.82 -12.42 -5.68
C GLY A 146 35.89 -13.49 -5.36
N TRP A 147 36.92 -13.13 -4.60
CA TRP A 147 37.98 -14.03 -4.11
C TRP A 147 37.77 -14.54 -2.68
N ASP A 148 36.63 -14.26 -2.05
CA ASP A 148 36.28 -14.88 -0.76
C ASP A 148 35.93 -16.37 -0.95
N LEU A 149 36.94 -17.23 -0.81
CA LEU A 149 36.76 -18.68 -0.96
C LEU A 149 35.77 -19.24 0.06
N MET A 150 35.76 -18.72 1.28
CA MET A 150 34.80 -19.16 2.30
C MET A 150 33.37 -18.73 1.92
N GLY A 151 33.22 -17.54 1.31
CA GLY A 151 31.97 -17.08 0.73
C GLY A 151 31.50 -17.99 -0.41
N ARG A 152 32.41 -18.42 -1.31
CA ARG A 152 32.05 -19.35 -2.39
C ARG A 152 31.55 -20.70 -1.87
N TYR A 153 32.15 -21.21 -0.77
CA TYR A 153 31.62 -22.40 -0.08
C TYR A 153 30.24 -22.14 0.56
N ALA A 154 30.08 -20.98 1.22
CA ALA A 154 28.80 -20.58 1.77
C ALA A 154 27.73 -20.48 0.67
N GLY A 155 28.09 -20.04 -0.54
CA GLY A 155 27.23 -19.99 -1.72
C GLY A 155 26.67 -21.36 -2.19
N MET A 156 27.20 -22.48 -1.72
CA MET A 156 26.60 -23.80 -1.94
C MET A 156 25.32 -24.01 -1.13
N TYR A 157 25.10 -23.19 -0.11
CA TYR A 157 23.97 -23.30 0.83
C TYR A 157 22.94 -22.17 0.67
N LEU A 158 22.90 -21.47 -0.49
CA LEU A 158 21.91 -20.42 -0.75
C LEU A 158 20.47 -20.93 -0.71
N GLU A 159 20.26 -22.21 -0.96
CA GLU A 159 18.95 -22.88 -0.77
C GLU A 159 18.49 -22.89 0.72
N GLY A 160 19.37 -22.54 1.67
CA GLY A 160 19.05 -22.32 3.07
C GLY A 160 18.38 -20.98 3.34
N ASP A 161 19.07 -20.08 4.08
CA ASP A 161 18.51 -18.83 4.56
C ASP A 161 18.03 -17.85 3.46
N PRO A 162 18.79 -17.56 2.40
CA PRO A 162 18.33 -16.64 1.36
C PRO A 162 17.06 -17.13 0.64
N ALA A 163 17.03 -18.41 0.25
CA ALA A 163 15.85 -19.00 -0.40
C ALA A 163 14.63 -19.02 0.52
N THR A 164 14.85 -19.34 1.78
CA THR A 164 13.78 -19.36 2.80
C THR A 164 13.22 -17.96 3.03
N GLN A 165 14.06 -16.92 3.11
CA GLN A 165 13.58 -15.55 3.23
C GLN A 165 12.77 -15.11 2.02
N ILE A 166 13.23 -15.39 0.79
CA ILE A 166 12.46 -15.11 -0.43
C ILE A 166 11.09 -15.80 -0.38
N GLN A 167 11.06 -17.08 -0.02
CA GLN A 167 9.80 -17.82 0.03
C GLN A 167 8.83 -17.23 1.05
N ILE A 168 9.32 -16.83 2.23
CA ILE A 168 8.49 -16.18 3.26
C ILE A 168 7.99 -14.82 2.78
N HIS A 169 8.87 -14.00 2.17
CA HIS A 169 8.46 -12.73 1.59
C HIS A 169 7.35 -12.91 0.56
N LEU A 170 7.52 -13.82 -0.40
CA LEU A 170 6.53 -14.07 -1.45
C LEU A 170 5.20 -14.59 -0.90
N THR A 171 5.24 -15.52 0.07
CA THR A 171 4.01 -16.04 0.69
C THR A 171 3.26 -14.94 1.41
N ARG A 172 3.93 -14.15 2.25
CA ARG A 172 3.29 -13.05 2.98
C ARG A 172 2.80 -11.92 2.07
N LEU A 173 3.56 -11.60 1.02
CA LEU A 173 3.14 -10.65 0.01
C LEU A 173 1.86 -11.11 -0.69
N GLN A 174 1.79 -12.39 -1.08
CA GLN A 174 0.60 -13.00 -1.67
C GLN A 174 -0.60 -12.92 -0.72
N ASP A 175 -0.42 -13.31 0.55
CA ASP A 175 -1.48 -13.27 1.57
C ASP A 175 -1.99 -11.84 1.78
N MET A 176 -1.09 -10.86 1.88
CA MET A 176 -1.43 -9.45 2.02
C MET A 176 -2.19 -8.91 0.80
N LEU A 177 -1.69 -9.16 -0.41
CA LEU A 177 -2.33 -8.72 -1.65
C LEU A 177 -3.74 -9.33 -1.82
N ALA A 178 -3.98 -10.53 -1.30
CA ALA A 178 -5.30 -11.16 -1.33
C ALA A 178 -6.34 -10.45 -0.46
N THR A 179 -5.91 -9.62 0.50
CA THR A 179 -6.83 -8.83 1.35
C THR A 179 -7.21 -7.49 0.73
N PHE A 180 -6.46 -7.02 -0.27
CA PHE A 180 -6.67 -5.73 -0.91
C PHE A 180 -7.86 -5.77 -1.89
N PRO A 181 -8.59 -4.66 -2.08
CA PRO A 181 -9.57 -4.57 -3.16
C PRO A 181 -8.90 -4.85 -4.51
N ASN A 182 -9.41 -5.83 -5.24
CA ASN A 182 -8.86 -6.21 -6.55
C ASN A 182 -9.39 -5.26 -7.63
N VAL A 183 -8.87 -4.05 -7.67
CA VAL A 183 -9.25 -2.99 -8.59
C VAL A 183 -8.00 -2.27 -9.11
N ASP A 184 -7.93 -2.09 -10.43
CA ASP A 184 -6.83 -1.37 -11.08
C ASP A 184 -7.09 0.13 -11.03
N TYR A 185 -6.11 0.90 -10.56
CA TYR A 185 -6.14 2.36 -10.47
C TYR A 185 -5.04 3.03 -11.30
N LYS A 186 -4.35 2.29 -12.17
CA LYS A 186 -3.20 2.78 -12.94
C LYS A 186 -3.48 4.03 -13.79
N ASP A 187 -4.72 4.16 -14.29
CA ASP A 187 -5.16 5.28 -15.13
C ASP A 187 -5.88 6.37 -14.31
N THR A 188 -5.87 6.26 -12.98
CA THR A 188 -6.54 7.18 -12.06
C THR A 188 -5.50 8.08 -11.40
N GLN A 189 -5.67 9.39 -11.54
CA GLN A 189 -4.86 10.34 -10.78
C GLN A 189 -5.34 10.39 -9.34
N ILE A 190 -4.45 10.09 -8.41
CA ILE A 190 -4.70 10.12 -6.97
C ILE A 190 -3.68 11.05 -6.32
N ASP A 191 -4.18 12.07 -5.62
CA ASP A 191 -3.36 13.07 -4.92
C ASP A 191 -3.59 12.99 -3.41
N ILE A 192 -2.59 13.38 -2.62
CA ILE A 192 -2.75 13.60 -1.18
C ILE A 192 -3.02 15.07 -0.95
N LYS A 193 -4.11 15.40 -0.23
CA LYS A 193 -4.46 16.78 0.11
C LYS A 193 -4.65 16.96 1.61
N ASP A 194 -4.21 18.12 2.11
CA ASP A 194 -4.57 18.60 3.45
C ASP A 194 -5.94 19.28 3.36
N VAL A 195 -6.95 18.64 3.91
CA VAL A 195 -8.34 19.12 3.90
C VAL A 195 -8.58 19.99 5.13
N GLN A 196 -9.14 21.17 4.89
CA GLN A 196 -9.53 22.10 5.94
C GLN A 196 -11.01 21.92 6.30
N GLY A 197 -11.31 21.87 7.60
CA GLY A 197 -12.68 21.76 8.09
C GLY A 197 -13.50 23.01 7.78
N ARG A 198 -14.76 22.77 7.46
CA ARG A 198 -15.78 23.81 7.24
C ARG A 198 -16.99 23.55 8.11
N PRO A 199 -17.66 24.58 8.67
CA PRO A 199 -18.97 24.41 9.28
C PRO A 199 -19.93 23.79 8.26
N ILE A 200 -20.68 22.77 8.67
CA ILE A 200 -21.68 22.11 7.82
C ILE A 200 -23.03 22.02 8.51
N LEU A 201 -24.10 22.03 7.73
CA LEU A 201 -25.37 21.45 8.08
C LEU A 201 -25.46 20.09 7.41
N TYR A 202 -26.00 19.08 8.10
CA TYR A 202 -26.15 17.75 7.50
C TYR A 202 -27.42 17.04 7.96
N VAL A 203 -27.85 16.07 7.16
CA VAL A 203 -28.96 15.15 7.45
C VAL A 203 -28.47 13.74 7.25
N SER A 204 -28.59 12.91 8.29
CA SER A 204 -28.34 11.46 8.18
C SER A 204 -29.54 10.78 7.55
N THR A 205 -29.32 9.96 6.55
CA THR A 205 -30.37 9.29 5.79
C THR A 205 -29.98 7.87 5.39
N THR A 206 -30.98 7.07 5.07
CA THR A 206 -30.85 5.69 4.60
C THR A 206 -31.68 5.52 3.35
N ALA A 207 -31.16 4.86 2.34
CA ALA A 207 -31.88 4.52 1.11
C ALA A 207 -31.50 3.10 0.65
N LYS A 208 -32.32 2.48 -0.18
CA LYS A 208 -31.90 1.30 -0.94
C LYS A 208 -30.78 1.68 -1.91
N ARG A 209 -29.90 0.72 -2.25
CA ARG A 209 -28.77 0.94 -3.14
C ARG A 209 -29.19 1.06 -4.63
N THR A 210 -30.24 1.84 -4.89
CA THR A 210 -30.68 2.19 -6.26
C THR A 210 -30.52 3.69 -6.47
N LEU A 211 -30.25 4.12 -7.70
CA LEU A 211 -30.03 5.54 -7.99
C LEU A 211 -31.25 6.40 -7.59
N ASP A 212 -32.45 5.96 -7.94
CA ASP A 212 -33.67 6.70 -7.65
C ASP A 212 -33.91 6.90 -6.15
N GLU A 213 -33.74 5.83 -5.35
CA GLU A 213 -33.93 5.89 -3.89
C GLU A 213 -32.87 6.77 -3.20
N VAL A 214 -31.61 6.71 -3.67
CA VAL A 214 -30.52 7.57 -3.15
C VAL A 214 -30.76 9.01 -3.58
N ALA A 215 -31.20 9.27 -4.80
CA ALA A 215 -31.54 10.61 -5.28
C ALA A 215 -32.71 11.21 -4.48
N ASP A 216 -33.80 10.48 -4.30
CA ASP A 216 -34.96 10.91 -3.52
C ASP A 216 -34.59 11.22 -2.05
N ALA A 217 -33.78 10.39 -1.43
CA ALA A 217 -33.32 10.61 -0.06
C ALA A 217 -32.43 11.86 0.03
N THR A 218 -31.57 12.05 -0.96
CA THR A 218 -30.69 13.22 -1.07
C THR A 218 -31.52 14.50 -1.24
N ASP A 219 -32.51 14.51 -2.12
CA ASP A 219 -33.37 15.67 -2.37
C ASP A 219 -34.20 16.07 -1.14
N LYS A 220 -34.70 15.09 -0.39
CA LYS A 220 -35.37 15.34 0.88
C LYS A 220 -34.45 15.99 1.89
N ALA A 221 -33.22 15.47 2.04
CA ALA A 221 -32.22 16.03 2.92
C ALA A 221 -31.82 17.46 2.51
N MET A 222 -31.62 17.70 1.21
CA MET A 222 -31.32 19.02 0.65
C MET A 222 -32.45 20.02 0.92
N THR A 223 -33.71 19.62 0.73
CA THR A 223 -34.89 20.46 0.99
C THR A 223 -34.95 20.89 2.46
N ALA A 224 -34.71 19.95 3.39
CA ALA A 224 -34.70 20.25 4.80
C ALA A 224 -33.62 21.27 5.19
N MET A 225 -32.38 21.07 4.69
CA MET A 225 -31.29 22.00 4.94
C MET A 225 -31.49 23.38 4.31
N GLN A 226 -32.03 23.45 3.08
CA GLN A 226 -32.35 24.72 2.39
C GLN A 226 -33.38 25.54 3.16
N ALA A 227 -34.36 24.89 3.82
CA ALA A 227 -35.33 25.58 4.66
C ALA A 227 -34.65 26.29 5.84
N VAL A 228 -33.68 25.66 6.51
CA VAL A 228 -32.88 26.27 7.58
C VAL A 228 -32.00 27.40 7.03
N ILE A 229 -31.27 27.15 5.94
CA ILE A 229 -30.40 28.14 5.30
C ILE A 229 -31.17 29.43 4.95
N LYS A 230 -32.37 29.28 4.36
CA LYS A 230 -33.23 30.41 3.99
C LYS A 230 -33.74 31.14 5.22
N LYS A 231 -34.21 30.41 6.25
CA LYS A 231 -34.78 30.97 7.48
C LYS A 231 -33.71 31.80 8.22
N ASP A 232 -32.51 31.24 8.41
CA ASP A 232 -31.45 31.84 9.22
C ASP A 232 -30.43 32.65 8.40
N LYS A 233 -30.72 32.83 7.09
CA LYS A 233 -29.91 33.62 6.14
C LYS A 233 -28.44 33.19 6.12
N LEU A 234 -28.18 31.88 6.07
CA LEU A 234 -26.84 31.35 5.97
C LEU A 234 -26.32 31.45 4.53
N ALA A 235 -25.01 31.62 4.37
CA ALA A 235 -24.35 31.58 3.08
C ALA A 235 -23.71 30.21 2.82
N LEU A 236 -23.97 29.63 1.64
CA LEU A 236 -23.26 28.41 1.21
C LEU A 236 -21.79 28.76 0.92
N THR A 237 -20.85 27.95 1.47
CA THR A 237 -19.41 28.13 1.30
C THR A 237 -18.78 27.00 0.46
N GLY A 238 -19.56 26.07 -0.03
CA GLY A 238 -19.10 24.95 -0.87
C GLY A 238 -20.25 24.16 -1.45
N SER A 239 -19.90 23.13 -2.20
CA SER A 239 -20.85 22.22 -2.84
C SER A 239 -21.34 21.15 -1.86
N ARG A 240 -22.37 20.40 -2.30
CA ARG A 240 -22.89 19.25 -1.54
C ARG A 240 -21.80 18.22 -1.29
N ILE A 241 -21.73 17.76 -0.05
CA ILE A 241 -20.87 16.66 0.40
C ILE A 241 -21.78 15.48 0.74
N THR A 242 -21.38 14.28 0.31
CA THR A 242 -22.02 13.03 0.70
C THR A 242 -21.01 12.17 1.46
N VAL A 243 -21.26 11.89 2.73
CA VAL A 243 -20.38 11.06 3.56
C VAL A 243 -20.97 9.66 3.65
N THR A 244 -20.22 8.64 3.26
CA THR A 244 -20.63 7.24 3.38
C THR A 244 -20.49 6.80 4.83
N THR A 245 -21.60 6.51 5.51
CA THR A 245 -21.60 6.02 6.89
C THR A 245 -21.64 4.50 6.98
N ASN A 246 -22.38 3.84 6.09
CA ASN A 246 -22.39 2.39 5.97
C ASN A 246 -22.84 1.98 4.56
N TRP A 247 -22.09 1.08 3.94
CA TRP A 247 -22.43 0.49 2.65
C TRP A 247 -22.83 -0.97 2.86
N GLY A 248 -24.10 -1.17 3.34
CA GLY A 248 -24.66 -2.49 3.59
C GLY A 248 -25.09 -3.24 2.31
N ASP A 249 -25.54 -4.48 2.45
CA ASP A 249 -25.91 -5.31 1.30
C ASP A 249 -27.12 -4.76 0.53
N GLU A 250 -28.16 -4.33 1.22
CA GLU A 250 -29.41 -3.81 0.64
C GLU A 250 -29.52 -2.28 0.77
N ASN A 251 -29.05 -1.73 1.87
CA ASN A 251 -29.19 -0.33 2.22
C ASN A 251 -27.85 0.39 2.20
N TYR A 252 -27.92 1.68 1.89
CA TYR A 252 -26.86 2.65 1.97
C TYR A 252 -27.21 3.70 3.01
N ASP A 253 -26.41 3.79 4.08
CA ASP A 253 -26.52 4.84 5.07
C ASP A 253 -25.50 5.93 4.76
N PHE A 254 -25.93 7.18 4.71
CA PHE A 254 -25.07 8.31 4.35
C PHE A 254 -25.56 9.62 4.95
N ASP A 255 -24.65 10.55 5.13
CA ASP A 255 -24.95 11.92 5.48
C ASP A 255 -24.89 12.79 4.24
N VAL A 256 -25.92 13.58 4.01
CA VAL A 256 -25.93 14.66 3.03
C VAL A 256 -25.61 15.95 3.76
N ALA A 257 -24.57 16.67 3.33
CA ALA A 257 -24.10 17.87 4.00
C ALA A 257 -23.93 19.06 3.05
N LEU A 258 -24.16 20.26 3.58
CA LEU A 258 -23.92 21.54 2.91
C LEU A 258 -22.97 22.39 3.76
N PRO A 259 -21.81 22.78 3.20
CA PRO A 259 -20.92 23.75 3.84
C PRO A 259 -21.57 25.14 3.90
N VAL A 260 -21.54 25.74 5.10
CA VAL A 260 -22.13 27.03 5.41
C VAL A 260 -21.11 27.95 6.05
N ASP A 261 -21.40 29.26 6.07
CA ASP A 261 -20.53 30.27 6.71
C ASP A 261 -20.50 30.12 8.25
N ARG A 262 -21.58 29.66 8.84
CA ARG A 262 -21.72 29.36 10.28
C ARG A 262 -22.81 28.32 10.51
N ASN A 263 -22.76 27.62 11.62
CA ASN A 263 -23.74 26.57 11.97
C ASN A 263 -24.25 26.64 13.43
N ASP A 264 -24.06 27.79 14.09
CA ASP A 264 -24.51 28.09 15.45
C ASP A 264 -25.96 28.66 15.47
N VAL A 265 -26.86 28.05 14.69
CA VAL A 265 -28.25 28.47 14.51
C VAL A 265 -29.21 27.46 15.13
N PRO A 266 -30.46 27.89 15.48
CA PRO A 266 -31.47 26.97 15.94
C PRO A 266 -31.83 25.94 14.86
N LEU A 267 -31.64 24.67 15.15
CA LEU A 267 -31.90 23.57 14.21
C LEU A 267 -33.25 22.90 14.53
N THR A 268 -33.83 22.32 13.49
CA THR A 268 -35.03 21.49 13.59
C THR A 268 -34.76 20.15 12.94
N ASP A 269 -35.12 19.05 13.59
CA ASP A 269 -35.00 17.73 13.01
C ASP A 269 -35.57 17.68 11.58
N PRO A 270 -34.89 16.99 10.64
CA PRO A 270 -33.75 16.12 10.83
C PRO A 270 -32.37 16.81 10.64
N VAL A 271 -32.30 18.15 10.54
CA VAL A 271 -31.06 18.89 10.26
C VAL A 271 -30.20 18.99 11.51
N LYS A 272 -28.91 18.67 11.32
CA LYS A 272 -27.89 18.72 12.38
C LYS A 272 -26.75 19.64 11.95
N ALA A 273 -25.99 20.16 12.92
CA ALA A 273 -24.76 20.94 12.69
C ALA A 273 -23.53 20.07 12.97
N GLY A 274 -22.46 20.32 12.25
CA GLY A 274 -21.18 19.63 12.40
C GLY A 274 -20.02 20.35 11.76
N GLN A 275 -18.90 19.66 11.70
CA GLN A 275 -17.69 20.08 10.94
C GLN A 275 -17.41 19.03 9.87
N SER A 276 -16.98 19.46 8.68
CA SER A 276 -16.47 18.55 7.67
C SER A 276 -15.10 18.01 8.11
N TYR A 277 -14.63 16.98 7.39
CA TYR A 277 -13.32 16.37 7.67
C TYR A 277 -12.18 17.39 7.74
N VAL A 278 -11.24 17.15 8.65
CA VAL A 278 -9.96 17.88 8.80
C VAL A 278 -8.83 16.88 8.84
N GLY A 279 -7.86 17.03 7.96
CA GLY A 279 -6.69 16.14 7.92
C GLY A 279 -6.24 15.80 6.51
N LYS A 280 -5.37 14.81 6.41
CA LYS A 280 -4.90 14.32 5.11
C LYS A 280 -5.90 13.35 4.50
N ALA A 281 -6.16 13.51 3.20
CA ALA A 281 -7.00 12.59 2.45
C ALA A 281 -6.39 12.28 1.08
N LEU A 282 -6.57 11.05 0.63
CA LEU A 282 -6.43 10.71 -0.79
C LEU A 282 -7.62 11.30 -1.55
N VAL A 283 -7.36 11.86 -2.70
CA VAL A 283 -8.37 12.53 -3.51
C VAL A 283 -8.22 12.12 -4.97
N THR A 284 -9.33 11.77 -5.59
CA THR A 284 -9.43 11.61 -7.04
C THR A 284 -10.63 12.34 -7.58
N SER A 285 -10.55 12.80 -8.83
CA SER A 285 -11.67 13.39 -9.55
C SER A 285 -12.35 12.33 -10.42
N PHE A 286 -13.67 12.32 -10.41
CA PHE A 286 -14.48 11.40 -11.19
C PHE A 286 -15.58 12.19 -11.93
N THR A 287 -15.82 11.85 -13.21
CA THR A 287 -16.94 12.38 -13.99
C THR A 287 -17.72 11.19 -14.57
N GLY A 288 -19.02 11.14 -14.33
CA GLY A 288 -19.91 10.08 -14.77
C GLY A 288 -21.08 9.87 -13.80
N SER A 289 -21.81 8.78 -13.99
CA SER A 289 -22.96 8.45 -13.13
C SER A 289 -22.53 8.21 -11.67
N PRO A 290 -23.27 8.76 -10.70
CA PRO A 290 -23.06 8.51 -9.27
C PRO A 290 -23.02 7.03 -8.88
N ALA A 291 -23.63 6.15 -9.69
CA ALA A 291 -23.58 4.70 -9.52
C ALA A 291 -22.14 4.13 -9.54
N GLN A 292 -21.19 4.84 -10.13
CA GLN A 292 -19.79 4.43 -10.23
C GLN A 292 -18.90 4.95 -9.09
N LEU A 293 -19.39 5.84 -8.25
CA LEU A 293 -18.64 6.37 -7.08
C LEU A 293 -18.09 5.27 -6.15
N PRO A 294 -18.80 4.15 -5.88
CA PRO A 294 -18.25 3.06 -5.10
C PRO A 294 -16.95 2.48 -5.68
N LEU A 295 -16.82 2.43 -7.01
CA LEU A 295 -15.59 1.98 -7.67
C LEU A 295 -14.43 2.95 -7.40
N SER A 296 -14.66 4.26 -7.50
CA SER A 296 -13.64 5.28 -7.18
C SER A 296 -13.17 5.18 -5.72
N ARG A 297 -14.08 4.91 -4.77
CA ARG A 297 -13.72 4.69 -3.36
C ARG A 297 -12.89 3.42 -3.18
N LEU A 298 -13.21 2.33 -3.88
CA LEU A 298 -12.41 1.10 -3.88
C LEU A 298 -11.02 1.32 -4.46
N MET A 299 -10.88 2.14 -5.52
CA MET A 299 -9.59 2.52 -6.08
C MET A 299 -8.74 3.29 -5.06
N LEU A 300 -9.33 4.27 -4.36
CA LEU A 300 -8.63 4.99 -3.29
C LEU A 300 -8.21 4.06 -2.14
N LYS A 301 -9.09 3.11 -1.76
CA LYS A 301 -8.77 2.12 -0.72
C LYS A 301 -7.62 1.21 -1.16
N ALA A 302 -7.66 0.67 -2.38
CA ALA A 302 -6.59 -0.16 -2.93
C ALA A 302 -5.25 0.59 -2.99
N TYR A 303 -5.29 1.87 -3.38
CA TYR A 303 -4.12 2.74 -3.38
C TYR A 303 -3.57 2.96 -1.96
N ALA A 304 -4.45 3.28 -1.00
CA ALA A 304 -4.04 3.49 0.40
C ALA A 304 -3.34 2.25 0.97
N GLU A 305 -3.91 1.06 0.77
CA GLU A 305 -3.37 -0.21 1.26
C GLU A 305 -2.03 -0.54 0.59
N ALA A 306 -1.90 -0.33 -0.72
CA ALA A 306 -0.65 -0.56 -1.45
C ALA A 306 0.49 0.35 -0.99
N HIS A 307 0.17 1.59 -0.59
CA HIS A 307 1.13 2.57 -0.08
C HIS A 307 1.30 2.51 1.45
N GLY A 308 0.59 1.62 2.14
CA GLY A 308 0.68 1.46 3.59
C GLY A 308 0.07 2.60 4.40
N TYR A 309 -0.82 3.40 3.81
CA TYR A 309 -1.54 4.42 4.55
C TYR A 309 -2.62 3.79 5.44
N LEU A 310 -2.75 4.29 6.66
CA LEU A 310 -3.84 3.87 7.53
C LEU A 310 -5.13 4.59 7.12
N ILE A 311 -6.18 3.81 6.90
CA ILE A 311 -7.52 4.34 6.62
C ILE A 311 -8.24 4.51 7.95
N ASP A 312 -8.74 5.70 8.23
CA ASP A 312 -9.53 5.96 9.42
C ASP A 312 -11.01 5.57 9.16
N GLU A 313 -11.32 4.31 9.41
CA GLU A 313 -12.71 3.80 9.30
C GLU A 313 -13.53 4.04 10.58
N SER A 314 -12.90 4.47 11.69
CA SER A 314 -13.53 4.53 13.03
C SER A 314 -14.16 5.89 13.36
N GLY A 315 -13.96 6.90 12.54
CA GLY A 315 -14.35 8.27 12.83
C GLY A 315 -15.88 8.45 12.94
N GLU A 316 -16.39 8.82 14.12
CA GLU A 316 -17.71 9.43 14.22
C GLU A 316 -17.71 10.70 13.36
N GLY A 317 -18.28 10.61 12.17
CA GLY A 317 -18.60 11.75 11.29
C GLY A 317 -17.48 12.32 10.44
N SER A 318 -16.21 12.22 10.78
CA SER A 318 -15.14 12.95 10.11
C SER A 318 -14.07 12.13 9.38
N GLY A 319 -13.95 10.83 9.63
CA GLY A 319 -12.91 9.97 9.04
C GLY A 319 -13.36 9.06 7.90
N ARG A 320 -14.62 9.18 7.45
CA ARG A 320 -15.20 8.29 6.44
C ARG A 320 -15.00 8.81 5.02
N ALA A 321 -14.96 7.90 4.06
CA ALA A 321 -14.93 8.27 2.64
C ALA A 321 -16.13 9.17 2.28
N TYR A 322 -15.87 10.23 1.54
CA TYR A 322 -16.90 11.17 1.12
C TYR A 322 -16.64 11.69 -0.29
N ASP A 323 -17.69 12.19 -0.91
CA ASP A 323 -17.62 12.86 -2.20
C ASP A 323 -18.21 14.27 -2.15
N GLU A 324 -17.58 15.19 -2.85
CA GLU A 324 -18.00 16.56 -3.05
C GLU A 324 -18.36 16.77 -4.51
N VAL A 325 -19.58 17.20 -4.79
CA VAL A 325 -20.06 17.50 -6.17
C VAL A 325 -19.33 18.73 -6.67
N THR A 326 -18.75 18.65 -7.88
CA THR A 326 -18.04 19.76 -8.52
C THR A 326 -18.74 20.29 -9.78
N SER A 327 -19.67 19.52 -10.35
CA SER A 327 -20.51 19.94 -11.48
C SER A 327 -21.62 20.91 -11.06
N ALA A 328 -22.20 21.59 -12.03
CA ALA A 328 -23.42 22.37 -11.81
C ALA A 328 -24.57 21.48 -11.33
N SER A 329 -25.49 22.03 -10.54
CA SER A 329 -26.60 21.28 -9.93
C SER A 329 -27.59 20.69 -10.95
N ASN A 330 -27.56 21.17 -12.20
CA ASN A 330 -28.42 20.72 -13.31
C ASN A 330 -27.65 19.88 -14.35
N ALA A 331 -26.44 19.44 -14.05
CA ALA A 331 -25.69 18.58 -14.97
C ALA A 331 -26.43 17.24 -15.16
N PRO A 332 -26.47 16.71 -16.41
CA PRO A 332 -26.95 15.35 -16.66
C PRO A 332 -26.21 14.34 -15.77
N GLU A 333 -26.88 13.22 -15.47
CA GLU A 333 -26.35 12.21 -14.55
C GLU A 333 -24.98 11.66 -14.99
N ASP A 334 -24.78 11.46 -16.27
CA ASP A 334 -23.55 10.97 -16.89
C ASP A 334 -22.44 12.02 -17.03
N GLU A 335 -22.77 13.30 -16.80
CA GLU A 335 -21.84 14.44 -16.84
C GLU A 335 -21.56 15.01 -15.44
N GLN A 336 -22.09 14.39 -14.39
CA GLN A 336 -21.82 14.85 -13.04
C GLN A 336 -20.34 14.63 -12.68
N SER A 337 -19.75 15.62 -12.04
CA SER A 337 -18.35 15.57 -11.60
C SER A 337 -18.26 15.62 -10.09
N PHE A 338 -17.34 14.85 -9.55
CA PHE A 338 -17.12 14.69 -8.12
C PHE A 338 -15.63 14.71 -7.81
N ASN A 339 -15.28 15.24 -6.64
CA ASN A 339 -14.05 14.89 -5.96
C ASN A 339 -14.37 13.83 -4.92
N VAL A 340 -13.71 12.68 -4.99
CA VAL A 340 -13.87 11.56 -4.06
C VAL A 340 -12.69 11.57 -3.11
N TYR A 341 -12.98 11.53 -1.80
CA TYR A 341 -11.99 11.65 -0.74
C TYR A 341 -11.98 10.39 0.11
N LEU A 342 -10.79 9.93 0.46
CA LEU A 342 -10.57 8.89 1.47
C LEU A 342 -9.63 9.44 2.55
N PRO A 343 -10.13 9.73 3.76
CA PRO A 343 -9.31 10.13 4.89
C PRO A 343 -8.23 9.10 5.21
N ILE A 344 -6.99 9.59 5.43
CA ILE A 344 -5.83 8.74 5.75
C ILE A 344 -5.04 9.32 6.93
N GLN A 345 -4.34 8.42 7.64
CA GLN A 345 -3.30 8.78 8.59
C GLN A 345 -1.96 8.32 8.01
N MET A 346 -0.98 9.21 8.03
CA MET A 346 0.41 8.85 7.69
C MET A 346 1.06 8.25 8.93
N GLN A 347 1.75 7.11 8.77
CA GLN A 347 2.50 6.46 9.85
C GLN A 347 3.76 7.22 10.20
#